data_1a30b05fa541f1e1e80dacc88fb7b003
#
_entry.id   1a30b05fa541f1e1e80dacc88fb7b003
#
_cell.length_a   1.000
_cell.length_b   1.000
_cell.length_c   1.000
_cell.angle_alpha   90.00
_cell.angle_beta   90.00
_cell.angle_gamma   90.00
#
_symmetry.space_group_name_H-M   'P 1'
#
loop_
_entity.id
_entity.type
_entity.pdbx_description
1 polymer ?
#
loop_
_entity_poly.entity_id
_entity_poly.type
_entity_poly.pdbx_seq_one_letter_code
_entity_poly.pdbx_strand_id
1 'polypeptide(L)'
;MKFDYVIAGGGFAGAYCARELGRKLGAQRVALIAERNVMVFHPMLAEVAGSSLGPLDVVNPLRQLCKAATVLQGSVQRVDYAAKHLVVDGGRFTRNQHIGFGQLVIALGSVTNLNQIPGFSEHGWPMKNVADALRLRSALINRLEEANLVDDPAVRARLLTFVVVGGGYTGVETAGQLRGFFRQALRFYPKLKPVPLKLVLVHSGPELLPEIGAKLGHHALEVLRKRGVDVRLNTKVESMTARKVTFAGGELIETHTVVTTIGNSPNPVVAELARDLKLEMPKGRLTVEPTMRVPGKPDLWAIGDCAGVPWNDRGVQKLAPPTAQLALREGRQLAANILRAEQGQPLQPFTYRYLGQLATIGEHEAVAEILGFHFRGFLAWWLWRTIYLAKLPGTLRKLRVMIDWTVELIFPPDISVIVPPPDEVLRPIHLEAGEPLFEKGGLARAVFYVRKGAVKLTAHAEKPERMIRAGEVIDRDEADADHQWTCTAEATETSDLIVFRGRAYTLMRDELKLSPRPRPVTPAPPPPAPAPQSVPAGPA
;
A
#
# COMPACT_ATOMS: atom_id res chain seq x y z
N MET A 1 20.34 2.90 23.84
CA MET A 1 19.62 1.92 24.70
C MET A 1 20.07 0.53 24.30
N LYS A 2 20.09 -0.43 25.24
CA LYS A 2 20.46 -1.83 24.94
C LYS A 2 19.48 -2.77 25.66
N PHE A 3 19.08 -3.84 24.95
CA PHE A 3 18.20 -4.88 25.47
C PHE A 3 18.81 -6.26 25.18
N ASP A 4 18.47 -7.26 26.00
CA ASP A 4 18.91 -8.62 25.74
C ASP A 4 18.25 -9.18 24.47
N TYR A 5 16.98 -8.85 24.26
CA TYR A 5 16.16 -9.32 23.14
C TYR A 5 15.48 -8.13 22.46
N VAL A 6 15.75 -7.94 21.19
CA VAL A 6 15.09 -6.92 20.36
C VAL A 6 14.29 -7.60 19.25
N ILE A 7 13.01 -7.28 19.17
CA ILE A 7 12.10 -7.74 18.13
C ILE A 7 11.82 -6.58 17.19
N ALA A 8 12.23 -6.69 15.94
CA ALA A 8 12.03 -5.70 14.91
C ALA A 8 10.78 -6.04 14.09
N GLY A 9 9.69 -5.28 14.30
CA GLY A 9 8.41 -5.44 13.59
C GLY A 9 7.23 -5.74 14.50
N GLY A 10 6.18 -4.89 14.45
CA GLY A 10 4.97 -4.95 15.28
C GLY A 10 3.79 -5.71 14.65
N GLY A 11 4.03 -6.54 13.61
CA GLY A 11 3.02 -7.41 13.02
C GLY A 11 2.66 -8.62 13.89
N PHE A 12 1.86 -9.55 13.36
CA PHE A 12 1.43 -10.74 14.11
C PHE A 12 2.60 -11.52 14.72
N ALA A 13 3.63 -11.80 13.94
CA ALA A 13 4.77 -12.60 14.40
C ALA A 13 5.53 -11.89 15.53
N GLY A 14 5.97 -10.66 15.30
CA GLY A 14 6.76 -9.90 16.27
C GLY A 14 5.99 -9.52 17.53
N ALA A 15 4.74 -9.09 17.41
CA ALA A 15 3.93 -8.72 18.58
C ALA A 15 3.67 -9.92 19.50
N TYR A 16 3.38 -11.11 18.95
CA TYR A 16 3.18 -12.29 19.77
C TYR A 16 4.50 -12.86 20.32
N CYS A 17 5.61 -12.75 19.61
CA CYS A 17 6.93 -13.06 20.13
C CYS A 17 7.29 -12.16 21.32
N ALA A 18 7.18 -10.84 21.15
CA ALA A 18 7.45 -9.87 22.21
C ALA A 18 6.54 -10.04 23.43
N ARG A 19 5.26 -10.34 23.20
CA ARG A 19 4.29 -10.61 24.27
C ARG A 19 4.68 -11.83 25.11
N GLU A 20 5.03 -12.93 24.48
CA GLU A 20 5.37 -14.17 25.21
C GLU A 20 6.74 -14.06 25.89
N LEU A 21 7.75 -13.49 25.24
CA LEU A 21 9.06 -13.23 25.86
C LEU A 21 8.95 -12.23 27.01
N GLY A 22 8.26 -11.12 26.81
CA GLY A 22 8.10 -10.10 27.84
C GLY A 22 7.43 -10.64 29.11
N ARG A 23 6.45 -11.53 28.97
CA ARG A 23 5.79 -12.18 30.11
C ARG A 23 6.74 -13.04 30.95
N LYS A 24 7.79 -13.60 30.34
CA LYS A 24 8.75 -14.47 31.00
C LYS A 24 9.99 -13.74 31.49
N LEU A 25 10.47 -12.74 30.75
CA LEU A 25 11.74 -12.07 30.95
C LEU A 25 11.62 -10.61 31.44
N GLY A 26 10.47 -9.99 31.27
CA GLY A 26 10.19 -8.63 31.68
C GLY A 26 10.59 -7.55 30.67
N ALA A 27 10.03 -6.35 30.86
CA ALA A 27 10.15 -5.23 29.95
C ALA A 27 11.58 -4.65 29.85
N GLN A 28 12.40 -4.83 30.85
CA GLN A 28 13.77 -4.34 30.83
C GLN A 28 14.69 -5.15 29.90
N ARG A 29 14.37 -6.42 29.67
CA ARG A 29 15.15 -7.33 28.83
C ARG A 29 14.64 -7.42 27.40
N VAL A 30 13.33 -7.14 27.17
CA VAL A 30 12.66 -7.36 25.88
C VAL A 30 12.13 -6.05 25.31
N ALA A 31 12.57 -5.69 24.10
CA ALA A 31 12.05 -4.54 23.35
C ALA A 31 11.37 -4.99 22.06
N LEU A 32 10.23 -4.36 21.74
CA LEU A 32 9.54 -4.45 20.46
C LEU A 32 9.68 -3.10 19.75
N ILE A 33 10.30 -3.09 18.58
CA ILE A 33 10.40 -1.90 17.73
C ILE A 33 9.36 -2.03 16.62
N ALA A 34 8.51 -1.02 16.47
CA ALA A 34 7.47 -1.01 15.47
C ALA A 34 7.25 0.39 14.90
N GLU A 35 7.13 0.50 13.58
CA GLU A 35 6.86 1.76 12.89
C GLU A 35 5.57 2.43 13.38
N ARG A 36 4.55 1.61 13.67
CA ARG A 36 3.25 2.07 14.20
C ARG A 36 3.03 1.53 15.60
N ASN A 37 2.30 2.28 16.39
CA ASN A 37 1.95 1.89 17.76
C ASN A 37 0.85 0.82 17.84
N VAL A 38 0.39 0.31 16.69
CA VAL A 38 -0.71 -0.66 16.59
C VAL A 38 -0.34 -1.87 15.74
N MET A 39 -0.87 -3.02 16.10
CA MET A 39 -0.97 -4.19 15.25
C MET A 39 -2.31 -4.17 14.51
N VAL A 40 -2.28 -4.28 13.19
CA VAL A 40 -3.48 -4.33 12.34
C VAL A 40 -3.99 -5.76 12.20
N PHE A 41 -5.28 -5.97 12.37
CA PHE A 41 -5.94 -7.23 12.11
C PHE A 41 -6.38 -7.31 10.63
N HIS A 42 -5.41 -7.59 9.75
CA HIS A 42 -5.55 -7.56 8.30
C HIS A 42 -6.78 -8.31 7.73
N PRO A 43 -7.23 -9.46 8.30
CA PRO A 43 -8.38 -10.18 7.75
C PRO A 43 -9.70 -9.39 7.72
N MET A 44 -9.80 -8.28 8.46
CA MET A 44 -11.01 -7.44 8.50
C MET A 44 -10.78 -6.08 7.82
N LEU A 45 -9.67 -5.89 7.11
CA LEU A 45 -9.33 -4.59 6.52
C LEU A 45 -10.29 -4.19 5.38
N ALA A 46 -10.76 -5.17 4.60
CA ALA A 46 -11.72 -4.94 3.54
C ALA A 46 -13.07 -4.41 4.08
N GLU A 47 -13.49 -4.84 5.28
CA GLU A 47 -14.71 -4.35 5.93
C GLU A 47 -14.60 -2.87 6.34
N VAL A 48 -13.40 -2.40 6.70
CA VAL A 48 -13.15 -0.97 6.96
C VAL A 48 -13.31 -0.15 5.67
N ALA A 49 -12.77 -0.63 4.55
CA ALA A 49 -12.94 0.04 3.26
C ALA A 49 -14.39 0.04 2.77
N GLY A 50 -15.15 -1.01 3.08
CA GLY A 50 -16.58 -1.16 2.79
C GLY A 50 -17.53 -0.51 3.82
N SER A 51 -17.01 0.21 4.83
CA SER A 51 -17.78 0.85 5.90
C SER A 51 -18.58 -0.10 6.82
N SER A 52 -18.27 -1.38 6.83
CA SER A 52 -18.91 -2.37 7.71
C SER A 52 -18.29 -2.38 9.11
N LEU A 53 -17.06 -1.93 9.26
CA LEU A 53 -16.36 -1.82 10.55
C LEU A 53 -15.65 -0.47 10.69
N GLY A 54 -15.56 0.00 11.94
CA GLY A 54 -14.76 1.15 12.29
C GLY A 54 -13.25 0.87 12.22
N PRO A 55 -12.41 1.87 11.91
CA PRO A 55 -10.96 1.68 11.79
C PRO A 55 -10.31 1.26 13.12
N LEU A 56 -10.88 1.65 14.25
CA LEU A 56 -10.38 1.30 15.58
C LEU A 56 -10.69 -0.15 15.98
N ASP A 57 -11.62 -0.81 15.30
CA ASP A 57 -12.05 -2.17 15.62
C ASP A 57 -11.07 -3.22 15.09
N VAL A 58 -10.32 -2.86 14.06
CA VAL A 58 -9.32 -3.73 13.42
C VAL A 58 -7.88 -3.46 13.85
N VAL A 59 -7.63 -2.54 14.78
CA VAL A 59 -6.29 -2.22 15.30
C VAL A 59 -6.14 -2.56 16.78
N ASN A 60 -4.96 -3.00 17.17
CA ASN A 60 -4.64 -3.35 18.55
C ASN A 60 -3.40 -2.56 19.01
N PRO A 61 -3.52 -1.66 20.01
CA PRO A 61 -2.37 -0.94 20.54
C PRO A 61 -1.31 -1.90 21.08
N LEU A 62 -0.10 -1.82 20.54
CA LEU A 62 1.00 -2.72 20.91
C LEU A 62 1.36 -2.62 22.38
N ARG A 63 1.27 -1.42 22.98
CA ARG A 63 1.51 -1.23 24.43
C ARG A 63 0.48 -1.97 25.30
N GLN A 64 -0.75 -2.15 24.80
CA GLN A 64 -1.77 -2.95 25.48
C GLN A 64 -1.60 -4.45 25.23
N LEU A 65 -1.19 -4.84 24.02
CA LEU A 65 -0.99 -6.23 23.65
C LEU A 65 0.28 -6.82 24.28
N CYS A 66 1.36 -6.03 24.36
CA CYS A 66 2.70 -6.40 24.82
C CYS A 66 3.07 -5.70 26.13
N LYS A 67 2.16 -5.68 27.12
CA LYS A 67 2.29 -4.94 28.39
C LYS A 67 3.59 -5.22 29.16
N ALA A 68 4.14 -6.41 29.01
CA ALA A 68 5.34 -6.87 29.70
C ALA A 68 6.62 -6.77 28.85
N ALA A 69 6.57 -6.07 27.72
CA ALA A 69 7.73 -5.72 26.90
C ALA A 69 7.83 -4.21 26.73
N THR A 70 9.04 -3.69 26.55
CA THR A 70 9.24 -2.28 26.17
C THR A 70 8.88 -2.08 24.72
N VAL A 71 7.85 -1.27 24.43
CA VAL A 71 7.43 -0.94 23.06
C VAL A 71 8.03 0.39 22.66
N LEU A 72 8.86 0.38 21.62
CA LEU A 72 9.48 1.54 21.00
C LEU A 72 8.85 1.79 19.63
N GLN A 73 8.27 2.97 19.45
CA GLN A 73 7.74 3.35 18.14
C GLN A 73 8.86 3.96 17.30
N GLY A 74 9.10 3.39 16.12
CA GLY A 74 10.08 3.85 15.16
C GLY A 74 10.24 2.90 14.00
N SER A 75 10.71 3.42 12.88
CA SER A 75 11.02 2.66 11.67
C SER A 75 12.47 2.18 11.73
N VAL A 76 12.68 0.88 11.63
CA VAL A 76 14.02 0.30 11.51
C VAL A 76 14.55 0.66 10.12
N GLN A 77 15.66 1.41 10.10
CA GLN A 77 16.30 1.86 8.86
C GLN A 77 17.41 0.90 8.41
N ARG A 78 18.14 0.37 9.39
CA ARG A 78 19.29 -0.53 9.14
C ARG A 78 19.53 -1.45 10.33
N VAL A 79 20.10 -2.62 10.06
CA VAL A 79 20.62 -3.57 11.05
C VAL A 79 22.12 -3.64 10.90
N ASP A 80 22.87 -3.18 11.88
CA ASP A 80 24.31 -3.45 11.99
C ASP A 80 24.51 -4.68 12.89
N TYR A 81 24.58 -5.84 12.25
CA TYR A 81 24.71 -7.10 12.97
C TYR A 81 26.09 -7.24 13.63
N ALA A 82 27.14 -6.72 13.01
CA ALA A 82 28.50 -6.81 13.56
C ALA A 82 28.65 -5.97 14.84
N ALA A 83 28.11 -4.75 14.83
CA ALA A 83 28.12 -3.86 15.98
C ALA A 83 26.95 -4.11 16.96
N LYS A 84 26.08 -5.11 16.69
CA LYS A 84 24.94 -5.49 17.54
C LYS A 84 23.99 -4.36 17.86
N HIS A 85 23.65 -3.54 16.87
CA HIS A 85 22.61 -2.51 17.02
C HIS A 85 21.74 -2.35 15.78
N LEU A 86 20.57 -1.75 15.99
CA LEU A 86 19.64 -1.30 14.99
C LEU A 86 19.69 0.23 14.91
N VAL A 87 19.62 0.78 13.70
CA VAL A 87 19.36 2.20 13.48
C VAL A 87 17.86 2.39 13.29
N VAL A 88 17.26 3.21 14.15
CA VAL A 88 15.80 3.40 14.22
C VAL A 88 15.48 4.89 14.07
N ASP A 89 14.56 5.21 13.17
CA ASP A 89 13.99 6.55 13.04
C ASP A 89 12.64 6.59 13.78
N GLY A 90 12.59 7.31 14.88
CA GLY A 90 11.40 7.50 15.71
C GLY A 90 10.61 8.78 15.36
N GLY A 91 11.03 9.52 14.33
CA GLY A 91 10.43 10.76 13.87
C GLY A 91 11.29 11.99 14.12
N ARG A 92 10.70 13.18 13.95
CA ARG A 92 11.42 14.47 13.90
C ARG A 92 12.47 14.70 15.00
N PHE A 93 12.17 14.23 16.22
CA PHE A 93 13.04 14.47 17.40
C PHE A 93 13.93 13.28 17.77
N THR A 94 13.77 12.13 17.13
CA THR A 94 14.42 10.86 17.51
C THR A 94 14.97 10.13 16.29
N ARG A 95 15.62 10.88 15.38
CA ARG A 95 16.28 10.31 14.20
C ARG A 95 17.55 9.55 14.58
N ASN A 96 17.87 8.52 13.82
CA ASN A 96 19.11 7.74 13.93
C ASN A 96 19.39 7.21 15.36
N GLN A 97 18.36 6.75 16.06
CA GLN A 97 18.53 6.14 17.37
C GLN A 97 19.20 4.77 17.26
N HIS A 98 20.26 4.54 18.02
CA HIS A 98 20.95 3.25 18.07
C HIS A 98 20.40 2.41 19.21
N ILE A 99 19.77 1.27 18.86
CA ILE A 99 19.22 0.31 19.82
C ILE A 99 20.06 -0.97 19.79
N GLY A 100 20.82 -1.20 20.86
CA GLY A 100 21.67 -2.39 20.99
C GLY A 100 20.88 -3.63 21.37
N PHE A 101 21.34 -4.80 20.91
CA PHE A 101 20.72 -6.08 21.20
C PHE A 101 21.74 -7.14 21.60
N GLY A 102 21.32 -8.07 22.45
CA GLY A 102 21.99 -9.34 22.64
C GLY A 102 21.56 -10.35 21.58
N GLN A 103 20.24 -10.54 21.43
CA GLN A 103 19.63 -11.34 20.37
C GLN A 103 18.61 -10.51 19.59
N LEU A 104 18.52 -10.74 18.27
CA LEU A 104 17.66 -10.01 17.37
C LEU A 104 16.66 -10.94 16.67
N VAL A 105 15.39 -10.56 16.70
CA VAL A 105 14.31 -11.18 15.94
C VAL A 105 13.87 -10.24 14.81
N ILE A 106 14.05 -10.66 13.57
CA ILE A 106 13.55 -9.97 12.38
C ILE A 106 12.11 -10.42 12.11
N ALA A 107 11.16 -9.50 12.26
CA ALA A 107 9.73 -9.71 12.03
C ALA A 107 9.11 -8.55 11.22
N LEU A 108 9.92 -7.94 10.33
CA LEU A 108 9.60 -6.72 9.56
C LEU A 108 8.57 -6.96 8.45
N GLY A 109 8.19 -8.21 8.19
CA GLY A 109 7.18 -8.56 7.20
C GLY A 109 7.60 -8.22 5.76
N SER A 110 6.59 -8.01 4.91
CA SER A 110 6.75 -7.60 3.51
C SER A 110 6.25 -6.17 3.30
N VAL A 111 6.77 -5.48 2.29
CA VAL A 111 6.30 -4.16 1.87
C VAL A 111 5.49 -4.25 0.58
N THR A 112 4.68 -3.24 0.30
CA THR A 112 4.04 -3.10 -1.00
C THR A 112 4.96 -2.31 -1.92
N ASN A 113 5.40 -2.92 -3.01
CA ASN A 113 6.15 -2.25 -4.06
C ASN A 113 5.21 -1.94 -5.23
N LEU A 114 4.71 -0.73 -5.27
CA LEU A 114 3.83 -0.26 -6.32
C LEU A 114 4.59 0.12 -7.60
N ASN A 115 5.92 0.26 -7.55
CA ASN A 115 6.74 0.64 -8.70
C ASN A 115 6.92 -0.50 -9.73
N GLN A 116 6.39 -1.70 -9.46
CA GLN A 116 6.43 -2.82 -10.40
C GLN A 116 5.57 -2.59 -11.65
N ILE A 117 4.52 -1.76 -11.53
CA ILE A 117 3.63 -1.41 -12.63
C ILE A 117 3.62 0.11 -12.74
N PRO A 118 3.95 0.68 -13.92
CA PRO A 118 3.95 2.12 -14.14
C PRO A 118 2.63 2.77 -13.72
N GLY A 119 2.72 3.87 -12.96
CA GLY A 119 1.60 4.63 -12.48
C GLY A 119 0.89 4.09 -11.21
N PHE A 120 1.24 2.89 -10.72
CA PHE A 120 0.61 2.35 -9.50
C PHE A 120 1.03 3.09 -8.24
N SER A 121 2.27 3.56 -8.14
CA SER A 121 2.74 4.36 -7.01
C SER A 121 2.07 5.73 -6.94
N GLU A 122 1.73 6.29 -8.09
CA GLU A 122 1.17 7.64 -8.22
C GLU A 122 -0.36 7.66 -8.07
N HIS A 123 -1.03 6.65 -8.61
CA HIS A 123 -2.48 6.67 -8.79
C HIS A 123 -3.22 5.50 -8.13
N GLY A 124 -2.50 4.45 -7.74
CA GLY A 124 -3.09 3.26 -7.14
C GLY A 124 -3.53 3.48 -5.68
N TRP A 125 -4.60 2.80 -5.28
CA TRP A 125 -5.10 2.76 -3.91
C TRP A 125 -4.70 1.43 -3.27
N PRO A 126 -3.59 1.38 -2.51
CA PRO A 126 -3.16 0.14 -1.86
C PRO A 126 -4.11 -0.28 -0.74
N MET A 127 -4.09 -1.57 -0.41
CA MET A 127 -4.87 -2.18 0.68
C MET A 127 -3.96 -2.98 1.60
N LYS A 128 -3.02 -2.31 2.26
CA LYS A 128 -2.03 -2.94 3.15
C LYS A 128 -2.22 -2.60 4.62
N ASN A 129 -2.81 -1.46 4.93
CA ASN A 129 -2.97 -0.97 6.30
C ASN A 129 -4.27 -0.20 6.48
N VAL A 130 -4.61 0.15 7.73
CA VAL A 130 -5.86 0.85 8.06
C VAL A 130 -5.96 2.23 7.42
N ALA A 131 -4.84 2.95 7.32
CA ALA A 131 -4.84 4.26 6.64
C ALA A 131 -5.17 4.12 5.15
N ASP A 132 -4.69 3.05 4.49
CA ASP A 132 -5.05 2.74 3.11
C ASP A 132 -6.55 2.48 2.97
N ALA A 133 -7.13 1.65 3.85
CA ALA A 133 -8.56 1.36 3.84
C ALA A 133 -9.42 2.62 4.07
N LEU A 134 -9.01 3.50 4.99
CA LEU A 134 -9.71 4.76 5.25
C LEU A 134 -9.60 5.74 4.07
N ARG A 135 -8.41 5.86 3.47
CA ARG A 135 -8.22 6.69 2.27
C ARG A 135 -9.06 6.18 1.12
N LEU A 136 -9.05 4.86 0.89
CA LEU A 136 -9.89 4.24 -0.14
C LEU A 136 -11.37 4.53 0.14
N ARG A 137 -11.87 4.26 1.36
CA ARG A 137 -13.26 4.56 1.74
C ARG A 137 -13.64 6.02 1.42
N SER A 138 -12.80 6.97 1.85
CA SER A 138 -13.03 8.39 1.60
C SER A 138 -13.03 8.71 0.10
N ALA A 139 -12.12 8.11 -0.67
CA ALA A 139 -12.07 8.27 -2.12
C ALA A 139 -13.35 7.75 -2.80
N LEU A 140 -13.83 6.57 -2.39
CA LEU A 140 -15.07 5.98 -2.94
C LEU A 140 -16.27 6.90 -2.73
N ILE A 141 -16.44 7.45 -1.52
CA ILE A 141 -17.53 8.38 -1.21
C ILE A 141 -17.39 9.67 -2.04
N ASN A 142 -16.18 10.25 -2.09
CA ASN A 142 -15.92 11.44 -2.89
C ASN A 142 -16.22 11.21 -4.38
N ARG A 143 -15.95 10.02 -4.94
CA ARG A 143 -16.31 9.70 -6.32
C ARG A 143 -17.84 9.64 -6.53
N LEU A 144 -18.60 9.18 -5.55
CA LEU A 144 -20.06 9.23 -5.61
C LEU A 144 -20.57 10.69 -5.56
N GLU A 145 -20.00 11.53 -4.69
CA GLU A 145 -20.35 12.95 -4.60
C GLU A 145 -20.02 13.70 -5.91
N GLU A 146 -18.80 13.52 -6.44
CA GLU A 146 -18.38 14.11 -7.71
C GLU A 146 -19.28 13.64 -8.88
N ALA A 147 -19.59 12.34 -8.95
CA ALA A 147 -20.46 11.78 -9.97
C ALA A 147 -21.90 12.31 -9.88
N ASN A 148 -22.39 12.60 -8.66
CA ASN A 148 -23.71 13.16 -8.42
C ASN A 148 -23.80 14.64 -8.87
N LEU A 149 -22.67 15.35 -8.85
CA LEU A 149 -22.58 16.77 -9.22
C LEU A 149 -22.30 16.99 -10.72
N VAL A 150 -21.44 16.16 -11.33
CA VAL A 150 -21.00 16.36 -12.72
C VAL A 150 -22.13 16.09 -13.72
N ASP A 151 -22.23 16.94 -14.76
CA ASP A 151 -23.25 16.79 -15.80
C ASP A 151 -22.78 15.94 -16.99
N ASP A 152 -21.48 15.95 -17.30
CA ASP A 152 -20.90 15.16 -18.40
C ASP A 152 -21.06 13.65 -18.14
N PRO A 153 -21.81 12.92 -19.00
CA PRO A 153 -22.02 11.48 -18.84
C PRO A 153 -20.73 10.66 -18.92
N ALA A 154 -19.74 11.07 -19.71
CA ALA A 154 -18.49 10.35 -19.86
C ALA A 154 -17.62 10.48 -18.61
N VAL A 155 -17.53 11.67 -18.04
CA VAL A 155 -16.86 11.93 -16.76
C VAL A 155 -17.55 11.14 -15.64
N ARG A 156 -18.89 11.19 -15.59
CA ARG A 156 -19.68 10.43 -14.62
C ARG A 156 -19.44 8.93 -14.71
N ALA A 157 -19.40 8.37 -15.91
CA ALA A 157 -19.13 6.95 -16.12
C ALA A 157 -17.73 6.56 -15.62
N ARG A 158 -16.70 7.36 -15.83
CA ARG A 158 -15.35 7.14 -15.31
C ARG A 158 -15.29 7.19 -13.78
N LEU A 159 -15.99 8.15 -13.16
CA LEU A 159 -16.09 8.28 -11.70
C LEU A 159 -16.79 7.08 -11.07
N LEU A 160 -17.75 6.46 -11.76
CA LEU A 160 -18.51 5.30 -11.30
C LEU A 160 -17.91 3.96 -11.77
N THR A 161 -16.72 3.98 -12.34
CA THR A 161 -15.96 2.77 -12.70
C THR A 161 -14.83 2.56 -11.70
N PHE A 162 -14.82 1.41 -11.03
CA PHE A 162 -13.84 1.02 -10.01
C PHE A 162 -13.17 -0.28 -10.42
N VAL A 163 -11.84 -0.34 -10.32
CA VAL A 163 -11.07 -1.53 -10.69
C VAL A 163 -10.32 -2.03 -9.47
N VAL A 164 -10.42 -3.32 -9.17
CA VAL A 164 -9.64 -4.01 -8.12
C VAL A 164 -8.65 -4.93 -8.82
N VAL A 165 -7.37 -4.79 -8.53
CA VAL A 165 -6.29 -5.57 -9.15
C VAL A 165 -5.73 -6.58 -8.15
N GLY A 166 -5.90 -7.87 -8.47
CA GLY A 166 -5.48 -9.01 -7.68
C GLY A 166 -6.64 -9.92 -7.27
N GLY A 167 -6.57 -11.20 -7.61
CA GLY A 167 -7.61 -12.21 -7.33
C GLY A 167 -7.32 -13.09 -6.10
N GLY A 168 -6.37 -12.72 -5.25
CA GLY A 168 -6.13 -13.35 -3.95
C GLY A 168 -7.14 -12.89 -2.88
N TYR A 169 -6.92 -13.29 -1.62
CA TYR A 169 -7.81 -12.97 -0.50
C TYR A 169 -8.20 -11.50 -0.43
N THR A 170 -7.22 -10.60 -0.35
CA THR A 170 -7.48 -9.16 -0.19
C THR A 170 -8.32 -8.61 -1.35
N GLY A 171 -8.03 -9.01 -2.59
CA GLY A 171 -8.76 -8.50 -3.75
C GLY A 171 -10.20 -8.99 -3.82
N VAL A 172 -10.43 -10.29 -3.58
CA VAL A 172 -11.79 -10.89 -3.57
C VAL A 172 -12.63 -10.29 -2.43
N GLU A 173 -12.07 -10.21 -1.22
CA GLU A 173 -12.74 -9.63 -0.06
C GLU A 173 -13.05 -8.14 -0.29
N THR A 174 -12.09 -7.38 -0.83
CA THR A 174 -12.30 -5.97 -1.16
C THR A 174 -13.40 -5.81 -2.21
N ALA A 175 -13.36 -6.55 -3.32
CA ALA A 175 -14.39 -6.48 -4.37
C ALA A 175 -15.78 -6.81 -3.83
N GLY A 176 -15.90 -7.83 -2.98
CA GLY A 176 -17.14 -8.21 -2.31
C GLY A 176 -17.69 -7.13 -1.39
N GLN A 177 -16.83 -6.54 -0.55
CA GLN A 177 -17.21 -5.47 0.38
C GLN A 177 -17.58 -4.18 -0.36
N LEU A 178 -16.80 -3.79 -1.37
CA LEU A 178 -17.12 -2.61 -2.19
C LEU A 178 -18.44 -2.78 -2.94
N ARG A 179 -18.75 -3.97 -3.45
CA ARG A 179 -20.04 -4.23 -4.10
C ARG A 179 -21.21 -4.03 -3.13
N GLY A 180 -21.10 -4.55 -1.91
CA GLY A 180 -22.08 -4.35 -0.86
C GLY A 180 -22.24 -2.89 -0.48
N PHE A 181 -21.13 -2.19 -0.25
CA PHE A 181 -21.10 -0.77 0.03
C PHE A 181 -21.82 0.05 -1.03
N PHE A 182 -21.46 -0.10 -2.31
CA PHE A 182 -22.08 0.66 -3.40
C PHE A 182 -23.58 0.39 -3.53
N ARG A 183 -24.02 -0.86 -3.39
CA ARG A 183 -25.43 -1.22 -3.44
C ARG A 183 -26.25 -0.46 -2.38
N GLN A 184 -25.70 -0.29 -1.18
CA GLN A 184 -26.35 0.41 -0.08
C GLN A 184 -26.19 1.92 -0.19
N ALA A 185 -24.99 2.44 -0.50
CA ALA A 185 -24.71 3.86 -0.62
C ALA A 185 -25.53 4.54 -1.73
N LEU A 186 -25.72 3.90 -2.88
CA LEU A 186 -26.50 4.45 -4.00
C LEU A 186 -27.96 4.79 -3.65
N ARG A 187 -28.48 4.25 -2.53
CA ARG A 187 -29.81 4.65 -2.04
C ARG A 187 -29.91 6.14 -1.69
N PHE A 188 -28.78 6.75 -1.30
CA PHE A 188 -28.66 8.16 -0.95
C PHE A 188 -28.36 9.07 -2.14
N TYR A 189 -28.12 8.51 -3.33
CA TYR A 189 -27.81 9.25 -4.55
C TYR A 189 -28.85 8.97 -5.66
N PRO A 190 -30.07 9.56 -5.57
CA PRO A 190 -31.15 9.28 -6.55
C PRO A 190 -30.75 9.52 -8.01
N LYS A 191 -29.95 10.58 -8.28
CA LYS A 191 -29.45 10.90 -9.62
C LYS A 191 -28.54 9.81 -10.21
N LEU A 192 -27.87 9.02 -9.37
CA LEU A 192 -26.97 7.97 -9.80
C LEU A 192 -27.65 6.61 -10.00
N LYS A 193 -28.87 6.42 -9.49
CA LYS A 193 -29.61 5.13 -9.63
C LYS A 193 -29.73 4.63 -11.06
N PRO A 194 -30.05 5.46 -12.07
CA PRO A 194 -30.14 5.02 -13.45
C PRO A 194 -28.79 4.83 -14.14
N VAL A 195 -27.68 5.25 -13.53
CA VAL A 195 -26.35 5.19 -14.12
C VAL A 195 -25.67 3.89 -13.69
N PRO A 196 -25.16 3.06 -14.63
CA PRO A 196 -24.50 1.82 -14.29
C PRO A 196 -23.18 2.08 -13.55
N LEU A 197 -23.09 1.62 -12.29
CA LEU A 197 -21.82 1.55 -11.56
C LEU A 197 -21.10 0.26 -11.97
N LYS A 198 -19.86 0.39 -12.43
CA LYS A 198 -19.00 -0.73 -12.82
C LYS A 198 -17.98 -1.03 -11.72
N LEU A 199 -17.96 -2.27 -11.26
CA LEU A 199 -16.90 -2.81 -10.41
C LEU A 199 -16.24 -3.96 -11.14
N VAL A 200 -14.94 -3.83 -11.41
CA VAL A 200 -14.14 -4.79 -12.16
C VAL A 200 -13.10 -5.40 -11.23
N LEU A 201 -13.00 -6.72 -11.18
CA LEU A 201 -11.93 -7.45 -10.50
C LEU A 201 -11.03 -8.10 -11.55
N VAL A 202 -9.76 -7.70 -11.58
CA VAL A 202 -8.77 -8.19 -12.55
C VAL A 202 -7.77 -9.12 -11.88
N HIS A 203 -7.53 -10.28 -12.48
CA HIS A 203 -6.52 -11.23 -11.99
C HIS A 203 -5.70 -11.81 -13.14
N SER A 204 -4.38 -11.87 -12.97
CA SER A 204 -3.45 -12.41 -13.98
C SER A 204 -3.47 -13.94 -14.08
N GLY A 205 -3.97 -14.62 -13.05
CA GLY A 205 -4.10 -16.08 -13.03
C GLY A 205 -5.44 -16.59 -13.57
N PRO A 206 -5.56 -17.93 -13.74
CA PRO A 206 -6.75 -18.56 -14.30
C PRO A 206 -7.90 -18.71 -13.29
N GLU A 207 -7.66 -18.54 -11.99
CA GLU A 207 -8.66 -18.75 -10.94
C GLU A 207 -8.51 -17.75 -9.79
N LEU A 208 -9.63 -17.46 -9.11
CA LEU A 208 -9.62 -16.66 -7.87
C LEU A 208 -9.21 -17.52 -6.68
N LEU A 209 -8.61 -16.89 -5.64
CA LEU A 209 -8.25 -17.55 -4.38
C LEU A 209 -7.46 -18.86 -4.59
N PRO A 210 -6.37 -18.87 -5.36
CA PRO A 210 -5.65 -20.11 -5.71
C PRO A 210 -5.20 -20.91 -4.49
N GLU A 211 -5.04 -20.25 -3.34
CA GLU A 211 -4.63 -20.89 -2.09
C GLU A 211 -5.74 -21.74 -1.44
N ILE A 212 -7.03 -21.44 -1.70
CA ILE A 212 -8.17 -22.14 -1.09
C ILE A 212 -8.66 -23.31 -1.93
N GLY A 213 -8.12 -23.44 -3.15
CA GLY A 213 -8.41 -24.49 -4.10
C GLY A 213 -9.52 -24.13 -5.12
N ALA A 214 -9.41 -24.73 -6.32
CA ALA A 214 -10.19 -24.40 -7.50
C ALA A 214 -11.72 -24.43 -7.27
N LYS A 215 -12.23 -25.39 -6.51
CA LYS A 215 -13.68 -25.54 -6.25
C LYS A 215 -14.28 -24.33 -5.53
N LEU A 216 -13.60 -23.83 -4.50
CA LEU A 216 -14.05 -22.67 -3.71
C LEU A 216 -13.75 -21.37 -4.45
N GLY A 217 -12.63 -21.29 -5.17
CA GLY A 217 -12.31 -20.17 -6.06
C GLY A 217 -13.35 -19.99 -7.18
N HIS A 218 -13.81 -21.09 -7.79
CA HIS A 218 -14.88 -21.07 -8.80
C HIS A 218 -16.21 -20.58 -8.20
N HIS A 219 -16.56 -21.05 -7.00
CA HIS A 219 -17.77 -20.54 -6.31
C HIS A 219 -17.67 -19.03 -6.03
N ALA A 220 -16.50 -18.53 -5.59
CA ALA A 220 -16.29 -17.10 -5.38
C ALA A 220 -16.46 -16.30 -6.68
N LEU A 221 -15.96 -16.82 -7.80
CA LEU A 221 -16.12 -16.24 -9.13
C LEU A 221 -17.60 -16.14 -9.53
N GLU A 222 -18.36 -17.23 -9.38
CA GLU A 222 -19.79 -17.27 -9.69
C GLU A 222 -20.58 -16.26 -8.86
N VAL A 223 -20.33 -16.19 -7.55
CA VAL A 223 -20.99 -15.25 -6.64
C VAL A 223 -20.71 -13.80 -7.01
N LEU A 224 -19.44 -13.43 -7.26
CA LEU A 224 -19.08 -12.08 -7.66
C LEU A 224 -19.74 -11.69 -9.00
N ARG A 225 -19.70 -12.55 -9.99
CA ARG A 225 -20.36 -12.33 -11.30
C ARG A 225 -21.86 -12.17 -11.16
N LYS A 226 -22.53 -13.04 -10.40
CA LYS A 226 -23.97 -12.94 -10.11
C LYS A 226 -24.36 -11.62 -9.45
N ARG A 227 -23.45 -11.03 -8.68
CA ARG A 227 -23.62 -9.73 -8.04
C ARG A 227 -23.27 -8.54 -8.93
N GLY A 228 -22.92 -8.80 -10.20
CA GLY A 228 -22.60 -7.76 -11.18
C GLY A 228 -21.19 -7.20 -11.06
N VAL A 229 -20.25 -7.95 -10.49
CA VAL A 229 -18.81 -7.66 -10.59
C VAL A 229 -18.29 -8.24 -11.91
N ASP A 230 -17.66 -7.41 -12.74
CA ASP A 230 -16.96 -7.88 -13.96
C ASP A 230 -15.64 -8.52 -13.55
N VAL A 231 -15.58 -9.86 -13.52
CA VAL A 231 -14.37 -10.59 -13.12
C VAL A 231 -13.60 -11.05 -14.36
N ARG A 232 -12.38 -10.52 -14.51
CA ARG A 232 -11.47 -10.78 -15.62
C ARG A 232 -10.28 -11.60 -15.14
N LEU A 233 -10.26 -12.86 -15.50
CA LEU A 233 -9.15 -13.79 -15.27
C LEU A 233 -8.17 -13.74 -16.44
N ASN A 234 -6.96 -14.27 -16.25
CA ASN A 234 -5.88 -14.26 -17.23
C ASN A 234 -5.57 -12.87 -17.80
N THR A 235 -5.87 -11.82 -17.02
CA THR A 235 -5.74 -10.42 -17.43
C THR A 235 -4.67 -9.74 -16.59
N LYS A 236 -3.57 -9.34 -17.24
CA LYS A 236 -2.43 -8.68 -16.58
C LYS A 236 -2.51 -7.18 -16.81
N VAL A 237 -2.35 -6.41 -15.74
CA VAL A 237 -2.22 -4.95 -15.85
C VAL A 237 -0.81 -4.59 -16.27
N GLU A 238 -0.66 -3.69 -17.23
CA GLU A 238 0.62 -3.17 -17.72
C GLU A 238 0.94 -1.78 -17.18
N SER A 239 -0.04 -0.89 -17.13
CA SER A 239 0.14 0.47 -16.62
C SER A 239 -1.17 1.07 -16.12
N MET A 240 -1.08 2.18 -15.41
CA MET A 240 -2.22 3.02 -15.10
C MET A 240 -1.83 4.50 -15.06
N THR A 241 -2.83 5.33 -15.28
CA THR A 241 -2.74 6.78 -15.12
C THR A 241 -3.85 7.27 -14.19
N ALA A 242 -3.97 8.57 -14.03
CA ALA A 242 -5.07 9.17 -13.26
C ALA A 242 -6.46 8.87 -13.86
N ARG A 243 -6.56 8.41 -15.13
CA ARG A 243 -7.81 8.31 -15.90
C ARG A 243 -8.12 6.91 -16.42
N LYS A 244 -7.14 6.02 -16.50
CA LYS A 244 -7.31 4.69 -17.10
C LYS A 244 -6.35 3.66 -16.51
N VAL A 245 -6.71 2.41 -16.68
CA VAL A 245 -5.82 1.25 -16.49
C VAL A 245 -5.70 0.51 -17.82
N THR A 246 -4.48 0.13 -18.20
CA THR A 246 -4.18 -0.56 -19.46
C THR A 246 -3.77 -2.00 -19.15
N PHE A 247 -4.26 -2.93 -19.94
CA PHE A 247 -3.99 -4.36 -19.80
C PHE A 247 -3.08 -4.87 -20.92
N ALA A 248 -2.43 -6.01 -20.67
CA ALA A 248 -1.68 -6.72 -21.70
C ALA A 248 -2.57 -6.98 -22.93
N GLY A 249 -2.05 -6.61 -24.12
CA GLY A 249 -2.83 -6.66 -25.36
C GLY A 249 -3.51 -5.35 -25.75
N GLY A 250 -3.31 -4.26 -24.97
CA GLY A 250 -3.75 -2.91 -25.35
C GLY A 250 -5.20 -2.57 -24.98
N GLU A 251 -5.96 -3.48 -24.41
CA GLU A 251 -7.28 -3.15 -23.87
C GLU A 251 -7.14 -2.20 -22.68
N LEU A 252 -8.07 -1.28 -22.51
CA LEU A 252 -8.07 -0.32 -21.40
C LEU A 252 -9.46 -0.18 -20.76
N ILE A 253 -9.46 0.26 -19.51
CA ILE A 253 -10.66 0.69 -18.78
C ILE A 253 -10.43 2.12 -18.29
N GLU A 254 -11.31 3.04 -18.68
CA GLU A 254 -11.33 4.39 -18.13
C GLU A 254 -11.90 4.38 -16.72
N THR A 255 -11.11 4.89 -15.77
CA THR A 255 -11.45 4.93 -14.35
C THR A 255 -10.56 5.92 -13.60
N HIS A 256 -11.08 6.48 -12.51
CA HIS A 256 -10.30 7.30 -11.56
C HIS A 256 -9.93 6.54 -10.27
N THR A 257 -10.30 5.25 -10.17
CA THR A 257 -10.07 4.49 -8.94
C THR A 257 -9.65 3.06 -9.23
N VAL A 258 -8.36 2.78 -9.02
CA VAL A 258 -7.78 1.44 -9.14
C VAL A 258 -7.23 1.01 -7.77
N VAL A 259 -7.87 0.02 -7.17
CA VAL A 259 -7.46 -0.57 -5.90
C VAL A 259 -6.41 -1.64 -6.15
N THR A 260 -5.23 -1.50 -5.53
CA THR A 260 -4.12 -2.42 -5.74
C THR A 260 -3.97 -3.36 -4.54
N THR A 261 -4.15 -4.66 -4.78
CA THR A 261 -3.98 -5.70 -3.76
C THR A 261 -2.81 -6.64 -4.08
N ILE A 262 -1.95 -6.20 -5.00
CA ILE A 262 -0.73 -6.88 -5.46
C ILE A 262 0.51 -6.08 -5.05
N GLY A 263 1.69 -6.60 -5.40
CA GLY A 263 2.95 -5.88 -5.20
C GLY A 263 3.67 -6.22 -3.90
N ASN A 264 3.44 -7.39 -3.31
CA ASN A 264 4.26 -7.84 -2.17
C ASN A 264 5.72 -7.99 -2.60
N SER A 265 6.59 -7.32 -1.86
CA SER A 265 8.04 -7.32 -2.08
C SER A 265 8.79 -7.55 -0.78
N PRO A 266 10.03 -8.05 -0.84
CA PRO A 266 10.88 -8.14 0.33
C PRO A 266 11.03 -6.80 1.02
N ASN A 267 11.07 -6.82 2.35
CA ASN A 267 11.38 -5.61 3.10
C ASN A 267 12.83 -5.16 2.78
N PRO A 268 13.06 -3.90 2.39
CA PRO A 268 14.40 -3.41 2.01
C PRO A 268 15.47 -3.62 3.09
N VAL A 269 15.13 -3.41 4.36
CA VAL A 269 16.03 -3.61 5.49
C VAL A 269 16.44 -5.09 5.63
N VAL A 270 15.50 -6.01 5.38
CA VAL A 270 15.78 -7.44 5.40
C VAL A 270 16.66 -7.85 4.21
N ALA A 271 16.41 -7.27 3.04
CA ALA A 271 17.21 -7.51 1.84
C ALA A 271 18.64 -6.97 1.99
N GLU A 272 18.82 -5.81 2.63
CA GLU A 272 20.14 -5.25 2.96
C GLU A 272 20.88 -6.16 3.96
N LEU A 273 20.22 -6.53 5.06
CA LEU A 273 20.79 -7.46 6.05
C LEU A 273 21.23 -8.79 5.42
N ALA A 274 20.39 -9.35 4.55
CA ALA A 274 20.72 -10.60 3.86
C ALA A 274 21.96 -10.47 2.98
N ARG A 275 22.09 -9.36 2.27
CA ARG A 275 23.26 -9.04 1.42
C ARG A 275 24.53 -8.89 2.26
N ASP A 276 24.48 -8.12 3.35
CA ASP A 276 25.60 -7.86 4.23
C ASP A 276 26.13 -9.15 4.90
N LEU A 277 25.21 -10.07 5.23
CA LEU A 277 25.52 -11.34 5.85
C LEU A 277 25.71 -12.50 4.86
N LYS A 278 25.56 -12.25 3.55
CA LYS A 278 25.61 -13.25 2.46
C LYS A 278 24.61 -14.39 2.67
N LEU A 279 23.38 -14.05 3.04
CA LEU A 279 22.28 -14.99 3.29
C LEU A 279 21.38 -15.08 2.06
N GLU A 280 20.79 -16.25 1.84
CA GLU A 280 19.85 -16.46 0.75
C GLU A 280 18.44 -15.97 1.08
N MET A 281 17.74 -15.49 0.05
CA MET A 281 16.35 -15.03 0.15
C MET A 281 15.47 -15.66 -0.93
N PRO A 282 15.20 -16.97 -0.90
CA PRO A 282 14.32 -17.61 -1.88
C PRO A 282 12.91 -16.97 -1.82
N LYS A 283 12.38 -16.61 -2.99
CA LYS A 283 11.08 -15.88 -3.10
C LYS A 283 11.01 -14.60 -2.25
N GLY A 284 12.17 -13.93 -2.04
CA GLY A 284 12.25 -12.69 -1.28
C GLY A 284 12.10 -12.84 0.24
N ARG A 285 12.26 -14.04 0.79
CA ARG A 285 12.19 -14.32 2.23
C ARG A 285 13.51 -14.87 2.75
N LEU A 286 13.95 -14.36 3.90
CA LEU A 286 15.19 -14.75 4.51
C LEU A 286 15.17 -16.24 4.87
N THR A 287 16.19 -16.99 4.44
CA THR A 287 16.33 -18.41 4.78
C THR A 287 16.56 -18.56 6.29
N VAL A 288 15.81 -19.46 6.92
CA VAL A 288 15.96 -19.85 8.32
C VAL A 288 15.92 -21.37 8.48
N GLU A 289 16.49 -21.83 9.57
CA GLU A 289 16.35 -23.22 10.00
C GLU A 289 14.92 -23.55 10.42
N PRO A 290 14.53 -24.83 10.54
CA PRO A 290 13.21 -25.20 11.06
C PRO A 290 12.91 -24.63 12.46
N THR A 291 13.94 -24.29 13.22
CA THR A 291 13.87 -23.63 14.54
C THR A 291 13.66 -22.12 14.47
N MET A 292 13.59 -21.54 13.24
CA MET A 292 13.49 -20.12 12.92
C MET A 292 14.78 -19.32 13.24
N ARG A 293 15.90 -19.99 13.50
CA ARG A 293 17.23 -19.38 13.62
C ARG A 293 17.80 -19.13 12.22
N VAL A 294 18.54 -18.04 12.06
CA VAL A 294 19.25 -17.77 10.80
C VAL A 294 20.53 -18.64 10.76
N PRO A 295 20.79 -19.39 9.68
CA PRO A 295 21.94 -20.28 9.58
C PRO A 295 23.26 -19.59 9.86
N GLY A 296 24.08 -20.18 10.72
CA GLY A 296 25.40 -19.64 11.11
C GLY A 296 25.36 -18.35 11.96
N LYS A 297 24.17 -17.96 12.46
CA LYS A 297 23.99 -16.76 13.29
C LYS A 297 23.23 -17.14 14.56
N PRO A 298 23.91 -17.49 15.66
CA PRO A 298 23.27 -18.06 16.86
C PRO A 298 22.33 -17.10 17.59
N ASP A 299 22.47 -15.81 17.38
CA ASP A 299 21.74 -14.72 18.03
C ASP A 299 20.83 -13.93 17.06
N LEU A 300 20.60 -14.47 15.85
CA LEU A 300 19.72 -13.89 14.86
C LEU A 300 18.60 -14.87 14.49
N TRP A 301 17.37 -14.38 14.55
CA TRP A 301 16.15 -15.12 14.26
C TRP A 301 15.29 -14.35 13.25
N ALA A 302 14.49 -15.07 12.44
CA ALA A 302 13.53 -14.40 11.58
C ALA A 302 12.21 -15.18 11.51
N ILE A 303 11.08 -14.43 11.48
CA ILE A 303 9.71 -14.95 11.50
C ILE A 303 8.75 -14.07 10.70
N GLY A 304 7.59 -14.62 10.37
CA GLY A 304 6.55 -13.93 9.61
C GLY A 304 6.88 -13.81 8.12
N ASP A 305 6.22 -12.89 7.44
CA ASP A 305 6.27 -12.77 5.98
C ASP A 305 7.67 -12.52 5.41
N CYS A 306 8.61 -12.02 6.21
CA CYS A 306 10.01 -11.80 5.79
C CYS A 306 10.89 -13.04 5.90
N ALA A 307 10.40 -14.13 6.53
CA ALA A 307 11.16 -15.37 6.76
C ALA A 307 10.61 -16.55 5.96
N GLY A 308 11.51 -17.35 5.39
CA GLY A 308 11.20 -18.61 4.72
C GLY A 308 11.24 -19.77 5.73
N VAL A 309 10.29 -19.83 6.66
CA VAL A 309 10.24 -20.87 7.71
C VAL A 309 9.90 -22.23 7.09
N PRO A 310 10.79 -23.24 7.19
CA PRO A 310 10.47 -24.60 6.76
C PRO A 310 9.30 -25.17 7.55
N TRP A 311 8.33 -25.73 6.85
CA TRP A 311 7.12 -26.24 7.46
C TRP A 311 6.68 -27.54 6.80
N ASN A 312 6.30 -28.51 7.61
CA ASN A 312 5.73 -29.77 7.14
C ASN A 312 4.21 -29.68 7.13
N ASP A 313 3.62 -29.68 5.94
CA ASP A 313 2.18 -29.74 5.76
C ASP A 313 1.77 -31.14 5.27
N ARG A 314 1.26 -31.97 6.17
CA ARG A 314 0.76 -33.33 5.87
C ARG A 314 1.81 -34.21 5.17
N GLY A 315 3.05 -34.13 5.60
CA GLY A 315 4.17 -34.90 5.02
C GLY A 315 4.92 -34.22 3.89
N VAL A 316 4.41 -33.08 3.39
CA VAL A 316 5.09 -32.30 2.35
C VAL A 316 5.90 -31.16 2.98
N GLN A 317 7.20 -31.18 2.74
CA GLN A 317 8.09 -30.08 3.15
C GLN A 317 7.92 -28.89 2.20
N LYS A 318 7.54 -27.73 2.76
CA LYS A 318 7.39 -26.47 2.03
C LYS A 318 7.72 -25.28 2.93
N LEU A 319 7.74 -24.08 2.40
CA LEU A 319 7.84 -22.89 3.21
C LEU A 319 6.45 -22.48 3.72
N ALA A 320 6.37 -22.08 4.99
CA ALA A 320 5.15 -21.57 5.59
C ALA A 320 4.60 -20.39 4.76
N PRO A 321 3.32 -20.43 4.32
CA PRO A 321 2.74 -19.32 3.60
C PRO A 321 2.65 -18.05 4.46
N PRO A 322 2.80 -16.85 3.87
CA PRO A 322 2.79 -15.59 4.61
C PRO A 322 1.35 -15.22 5.02
N THR A 323 0.87 -15.83 6.10
CA THR A 323 -0.47 -15.61 6.64
C THR A 323 -0.42 -15.22 8.12
N ALA A 324 -1.36 -14.39 8.55
CA ALA A 324 -1.50 -13.99 9.96
C ALA A 324 -1.61 -15.20 10.90
N GLN A 325 -2.22 -16.30 10.42
CA GLN A 325 -2.38 -17.53 11.18
C GLN A 325 -1.07 -18.21 11.51
N LEU A 326 -0.15 -18.31 10.55
CA LEU A 326 1.18 -18.88 10.73
C LEU A 326 2.09 -17.91 11.48
N ALA A 327 2.14 -16.65 11.07
CA ALA A 327 2.94 -15.61 11.71
C ALA A 327 2.73 -15.53 13.22
N LEU A 328 1.48 -15.59 13.69
CA LEU A 328 1.16 -15.60 15.12
C LEU A 328 1.77 -16.82 15.85
N ARG A 329 1.74 -18.00 15.22
CA ARG A 329 2.27 -19.23 15.80
C ARG A 329 3.77 -19.29 15.76
N GLU A 330 4.36 -18.82 14.68
CA GLU A 330 5.81 -18.63 14.58
C GLU A 330 6.31 -17.75 15.72
N GLY A 331 5.64 -16.62 15.98
CA GLY A 331 6.00 -15.73 17.09
C GLY A 331 5.98 -16.39 18.45
N ARG A 332 4.95 -17.21 18.72
CA ARG A 332 4.86 -17.98 19.98
C ARG A 332 5.90 -19.07 20.08
N GLN A 333 6.08 -19.84 19.01
CA GLN A 333 7.06 -20.93 18.98
C GLN A 333 8.49 -20.39 19.07
N LEU A 334 8.79 -19.27 18.41
CA LEU A 334 10.10 -18.64 18.51
C LEU A 334 10.39 -18.15 19.93
N ALA A 335 9.42 -17.54 20.60
CA ALA A 335 9.57 -17.14 22.00
C ALA A 335 9.94 -18.35 22.89
N ALA A 336 9.29 -19.50 22.67
CA ALA A 336 9.64 -20.73 23.37
C ALA A 336 11.05 -21.22 23.03
N ASN A 337 11.47 -21.14 21.76
CA ASN A 337 12.81 -21.52 21.32
C ASN A 337 13.90 -20.60 21.90
N ILE A 338 13.66 -19.31 21.97
CA ILE A 338 14.60 -18.36 22.61
C ILE A 338 14.79 -18.69 24.10
N LEU A 339 13.71 -19.00 24.83
CA LEU A 339 13.78 -19.40 26.23
C LEU A 339 14.51 -20.73 26.42
N ARG A 340 14.30 -21.68 25.49
CA ARG A 340 15.06 -22.96 25.49
C ARG A 340 16.56 -22.73 25.26
N ALA A 341 16.90 -21.86 24.30
CA ALA A 341 18.30 -21.51 24.02
C ALA A 341 18.98 -20.89 25.25
N GLU A 342 18.27 -20.02 25.99
CA GLU A 342 18.76 -19.38 27.21
C GLU A 342 19.06 -20.45 28.32
N GLN A 343 18.26 -21.51 28.35
CA GLN A 343 18.41 -22.60 29.29
C GLN A 343 19.34 -23.76 28.81
N GLY A 344 19.97 -23.58 27.64
CA GLY A 344 20.82 -24.65 27.05
C GLY A 344 20.02 -25.86 26.55
N GLN A 345 18.69 -25.74 26.40
CA GLN A 345 17.83 -26.84 25.97
C GLN A 345 17.79 -26.95 24.45
N PRO A 346 17.54 -28.14 23.88
CA PRO A 346 17.40 -28.29 22.42
C PRO A 346 16.22 -27.52 21.88
N LEU A 347 16.43 -26.83 20.72
CA LEU A 347 15.42 -26.08 20.03
C LEU A 347 14.42 -27.01 19.33
N GLN A 348 13.19 -26.57 19.21
CA GLN A 348 12.13 -27.32 18.55
C GLN A 348 11.84 -26.75 17.15
N PRO A 349 11.70 -27.61 16.13
CA PRO A 349 11.29 -27.15 14.80
C PRO A 349 9.86 -26.59 14.84
N PHE A 350 9.58 -25.65 13.93
CA PHE A 350 8.23 -25.12 13.77
C PHE A 350 7.30 -26.20 13.23
N THR A 351 6.28 -26.50 13.99
CA THR A 351 5.23 -27.45 13.62
C THR A 351 3.86 -26.85 13.86
N TYR A 352 3.01 -26.93 12.87
CA TYR A 352 1.64 -26.47 12.99
C TYR A 352 0.72 -27.19 12.01
N ARG A 353 -0.35 -27.77 12.53
CA ARG A 353 -1.41 -28.32 11.70
C ARG A 353 -2.28 -27.18 11.18
N TYR A 354 -2.29 -26.98 9.88
CA TYR A 354 -3.11 -25.96 9.25
C TYR A 354 -4.59 -26.24 9.46
N LEU A 355 -5.31 -25.27 10.04
CA LEU A 355 -6.72 -25.46 10.41
C LEU A 355 -7.68 -25.18 9.25
N GLY A 356 -7.18 -24.51 8.21
CA GLY A 356 -7.98 -24.15 7.05
C GLY A 356 -7.93 -22.67 6.71
N GLN A 357 -8.68 -22.28 5.71
CA GLN A 357 -8.71 -20.95 5.10
C GLN A 357 -10.14 -20.48 4.94
N LEU A 358 -10.34 -19.16 5.07
CA LEU A 358 -11.65 -18.54 4.93
C LEU A 358 -11.49 -17.24 4.16
N ALA A 359 -12.42 -16.93 3.26
CA ALA A 359 -12.51 -15.64 2.56
C ALA A 359 -13.98 -15.19 2.50
N THR A 360 -14.25 -13.95 2.92
CA THR A 360 -15.58 -13.36 2.69
C THR A 360 -15.70 -12.84 1.27
N ILE A 361 -16.91 -12.97 0.70
CA ILE A 361 -17.24 -12.43 -0.63
C ILE A 361 -18.22 -11.25 -0.46
N GLY A 362 -18.37 -10.76 0.77
CA GLY A 362 -19.32 -9.70 1.15
C GLY A 362 -20.77 -10.22 1.24
N GLU A 363 -21.67 -9.37 1.72
CA GLU A 363 -23.13 -9.58 1.72
C GLU A 363 -23.59 -10.98 2.17
N HIS A 364 -23.13 -11.44 3.33
CA HIS A 364 -23.48 -12.72 3.96
C HIS A 364 -23.03 -13.96 3.18
N GLU A 365 -21.99 -13.82 2.37
CA GLU A 365 -21.43 -14.89 1.54
C GLU A 365 -19.93 -15.05 1.80
N ALA A 366 -19.47 -16.28 1.92
CA ALA A 366 -18.06 -16.61 2.09
C ALA A 366 -17.74 -18.00 1.55
N VAL A 367 -16.46 -18.29 1.46
CA VAL A 367 -15.92 -19.63 1.24
C VAL A 367 -14.97 -19.99 2.38
N ALA A 368 -14.99 -21.24 2.78
CA ALA A 368 -14.15 -21.74 3.85
C ALA A 368 -13.73 -23.19 3.60
N GLU A 369 -12.46 -23.47 3.80
CA GLU A 369 -11.95 -24.82 4.02
C GLU A 369 -11.54 -24.92 5.52
N ILE A 370 -12.14 -25.82 6.25
CA ILE A 370 -11.84 -26.04 7.67
C ILE A 370 -11.64 -27.54 7.89
N LEU A 371 -10.44 -27.90 8.30
CA LEU A 371 -10.02 -29.29 8.55
C LEU A 371 -10.27 -30.25 7.36
N GLY A 372 -10.25 -29.71 6.13
CA GLY A 372 -10.50 -30.44 4.89
C GLY A 372 -11.98 -30.42 4.44
N PHE A 373 -12.89 -29.89 5.25
CA PHE A 373 -14.29 -29.71 4.85
C PHE A 373 -14.47 -28.36 4.15
N HIS A 374 -15.24 -28.37 3.07
CA HIS A 374 -15.55 -27.17 2.29
C HIS A 374 -16.91 -26.61 2.66
N PHE A 375 -16.96 -25.37 3.07
CA PHE A 375 -18.17 -24.61 3.35
C PHE A 375 -18.29 -23.45 2.39
N ARG A 376 -19.53 -23.07 2.06
CA ARG A 376 -19.86 -21.92 1.19
C ARG A 376 -21.17 -21.27 1.62
N GLY A 377 -21.42 -20.06 1.13
CA GLY A 377 -22.66 -19.36 1.41
C GLY A 377 -22.70 -18.77 2.80
N PHE A 378 -23.92 -18.62 3.32
CA PHE A 378 -24.20 -18.04 4.62
C PHE A 378 -23.50 -18.79 5.78
N LEU A 379 -23.45 -20.11 5.75
CA LEU A 379 -22.77 -20.89 6.80
C LEU A 379 -21.26 -20.58 6.84
N ALA A 380 -20.61 -20.50 5.69
CA ALA A 380 -19.19 -20.11 5.61
C ALA A 380 -18.96 -18.68 6.11
N TRP A 381 -19.87 -17.75 5.80
CA TRP A 381 -19.83 -16.39 6.27
C TRP A 381 -20.02 -16.28 7.80
N TRP A 382 -20.95 -17.03 8.38
CA TRP A 382 -21.14 -17.10 9.82
C TRP A 382 -19.91 -17.68 10.51
N LEU A 383 -19.33 -18.76 9.97
CA LEU A 383 -18.08 -19.33 10.47
C LEU A 383 -16.92 -18.32 10.37
N TRP A 384 -16.82 -17.59 9.27
CA TRP A 384 -15.81 -16.56 9.08
C TRP A 384 -15.92 -15.49 10.19
N ARG A 385 -17.11 -14.92 10.40
CA ARG A 385 -17.35 -13.93 11.46
C ARG A 385 -16.99 -14.48 12.85
N THR A 386 -17.47 -15.64 13.19
CA THR A 386 -17.24 -16.27 14.49
C THR A 386 -15.75 -16.55 14.74
N ILE A 387 -15.06 -17.13 13.77
CA ILE A 387 -13.64 -17.47 13.89
C ILE A 387 -12.77 -16.21 13.99
N TYR A 388 -13.01 -15.19 13.17
CA TYR A 388 -12.22 -13.96 13.24
C TYR A 388 -12.53 -13.12 14.47
N LEU A 389 -13.78 -13.07 14.92
CA LEU A 389 -14.14 -12.48 16.20
C LEU A 389 -13.42 -13.16 17.37
N ALA A 390 -13.38 -14.49 17.38
CA ALA A 390 -12.65 -15.26 18.41
C ALA A 390 -11.15 -14.95 18.40
N LYS A 391 -10.55 -14.78 17.21
CA LYS A 391 -9.11 -14.48 17.01
C LYS A 391 -8.75 -13.02 17.24
N LEU A 392 -9.70 -12.09 17.20
CA LEU A 392 -9.47 -10.67 17.44
C LEU A 392 -8.98 -10.45 18.87
N PRO A 393 -7.85 -9.75 19.10
CA PRO A 393 -7.37 -9.48 20.46
C PRO A 393 -8.22 -8.43 21.17
N GLY A 394 -8.47 -8.64 22.48
CA GLY A 394 -9.18 -7.71 23.36
C GLY A 394 -10.70 -7.91 23.42
N THR A 395 -11.22 -8.12 24.65
CA THR A 395 -12.65 -8.40 24.88
C THR A 395 -13.58 -7.26 24.49
N LEU A 396 -13.22 -6.02 24.86
CA LEU A 396 -13.99 -4.83 24.50
C LEU A 396 -14.10 -4.65 22.98
N ARG A 397 -13.03 -4.98 22.24
CA ARG A 397 -13.01 -4.87 20.79
C ARG A 397 -13.89 -5.93 20.14
N LYS A 398 -13.90 -7.15 20.65
CA LYS A 398 -14.83 -8.19 20.23
C LYS A 398 -16.29 -7.75 20.42
N LEU A 399 -16.60 -7.12 21.53
CA LEU A 399 -17.95 -6.61 21.81
C LEU A 399 -18.34 -5.50 20.82
N ARG A 400 -17.44 -4.55 20.54
CA ARG A 400 -17.69 -3.49 19.55
C ARG A 400 -17.97 -4.07 18.16
N VAL A 401 -17.09 -4.95 17.68
CA VAL A 401 -17.27 -5.61 16.38
C VAL A 401 -18.59 -6.39 16.32
N MET A 402 -19.00 -7.05 17.40
CA MET A 402 -20.30 -7.70 17.46
C MET A 402 -21.46 -6.71 17.31
N ILE A 403 -21.38 -5.57 17.99
CA ILE A 403 -22.39 -4.51 17.94
C ILE A 403 -22.43 -3.93 16.52
N ASP A 404 -21.28 -3.55 15.95
CA ASP A 404 -21.18 -2.99 14.60
C ASP A 404 -21.76 -3.93 13.55
N TRP A 405 -21.42 -5.21 13.61
CA TRP A 405 -22.00 -6.21 12.72
C TRP A 405 -23.51 -6.43 12.90
N THR A 406 -24.03 -6.20 14.10
CA THR A 406 -25.49 -6.26 14.35
C THR A 406 -26.18 -5.02 13.80
N VAL A 407 -25.57 -3.85 14.00
CA VAL A 407 -26.05 -2.57 13.46
C VAL A 407 -26.06 -2.59 11.92
N GLU A 408 -25.00 -3.12 11.29
CA GLU A 408 -24.90 -3.27 9.83
C GLU A 408 -26.06 -4.07 9.20
N LEU A 409 -26.64 -5.04 9.94
CA LEU A 409 -27.79 -5.82 9.45
C LEU A 409 -29.07 -4.99 9.32
N ILE A 410 -29.19 -3.91 10.08
CA ILE A 410 -30.40 -3.11 10.21
C ILE A 410 -30.24 -1.76 9.51
N PHE A 411 -29.08 -1.13 9.65
CA PHE A 411 -28.81 0.21 9.18
C PHE A 411 -27.88 0.21 7.95
N PRO A 412 -28.04 1.18 7.04
CA PRO A 412 -27.11 1.35 5.93
C PRO A 412 -25.73 1.80 6.41
N PRO A 413 -24.65 1.60 5.58
CA PRO A 413 -23.33 2.04 5.92
C PRO A 413 -23.25 3.57 6.07
N ASP A 414 -22.38 4.00 6.97
CA ASP A 414 -22.03 5.41 7.11
C ASP A 414 -21.25 5.89 5.88
N ILE A 415 -21.74 6.93 5.22
CA ILE A 415 -21.13 7.57 4.05
C ILE A 415 -20.41 8.89 4.39
N SER A 416 -20.17 9.18 5.68
CA SER A 416 -19.42 10.38 6.09
C SER A 416 -17.95 10.29 5.67
N VAL A 417 -17.39 11.36 5.12
CA VAL A 417 -15.96 11.49 4.84
C VAL A 417 -15.27 12.05 6.08
N ILE A 418 -14.60 11.17 6.82
CA ILE A 418 -13.88 11.55 8.06
C ILE A 418 -12.46 12.04 7.75
N VAL A 419 -11.83 11.47 6.73
CA VAL A 419 -10.48 11.86 6.29
C VAL A 419 -10.63 12.60 4.98
N PRO A 420 -10.46 13.92 4.97
CA PRO A 420 -10.32 14.62 3.69
C PRO A 420 -9.17 13.97 2.92
N PRO A 421 -9.26 13.89 1.58
CA PRO A 421 -8.12 13.45 0.79
C PRO A 421 -6.91 14.26 1.29
N PRO A 422 -5.77 13.64 1.54
CA PRO A 422 -4.61 14.38 1.99
C PRO A 422 -4.42 15.53 1.01
N ASP A 423 -4.41 16.76 1.53
CA ASP A 423 -3.75 17.85 0.83
C ASP A 423 -2.27 17.45 0.77
N GLU A 424 -1.98 16.54 -0.14
CA GLU A 424 -0.62 16.13 -0.40
C GLU A 424 0.07 17.39 -0.94
N VAL A 425 0.80 18.00 -0.03
CA VAL A 425 1.64 19.18 -0.27
C VAL A 425 2.53 18.95 -1.49
N LEU A 426 2.88 17.69 -1.74
CA LEU A 426 3.64 17.17 -2.86
C LEU A 426 3.01 15.85 -3.33
N ARG A 427 2.56 15.82 -4.57
CA ARG A 427 2.04 14.60 -5.19
C ARG A 427 2.72 14.34 -6.53
N PRO A 428 3.32 13.15 -6.75
CA PRO A 428 3.75 12.75 -8.07
C PRO A 428 2.53 12.51 -8.97
N ILE A 429 2.66 12.85 -10.25
CA ILE A 429 1.70 12.56 -11.31
C ILE A 429 2.45 11.87 -12.44
N HIS A 430 1.88 10.80 -12.94
CA HIS A 430 2.34 10.09 -14.14
C HIS A 430 1.31 10.28 -15.24
N LEU A 431 1.75 10.71 -16.42
CA LEU A 431 0.94 10.90 -17.62
C LEU A 431 1.52 10.13 -18.78
N GLU A 432 0.67 9.50 -19.57
CA GLU A 432 1.03 8.98 -20.88
C GLU A 432 0.90 10.06 -21.96
N ALA A 433 1.53 9.84 -23.11
CA ALA A 433 1.43 10.76 -24.25
C ALA A 433 -0.05 10.98 -24.65
N GLY A 434 -0.43 12.24 -24.89
CA GLY A 434 -1.79 12.63 -25.22
C GLY A 434 -2.72 12.84 -24.01
N GLU A 435 -2.27 12.60 -22.77
CA GLU A 435 -3.10 12.84 -21.60
C GLU A 435 -3.05 14.31 -21.15
N PRO A 436 -4.21 14.95 -20.90
CA PRO A 436 -4.25 16.31 -20.38
C PRO A 436 -3.87 16.33 -18.88
N LEU A 437 -2.98 17.25 -18.52
CA LEU A 437 -2.64 17.57 -17.14
C LEU A 437 -3.74 18.42 -16.50
N PHE A 438 -4.21 19.43 -17.24
CA PHE A 438 -5.37 20.25 -16.93
C PHE A 438 -5.98 20.82 -18.21
N GLU A 439 -7.23 21.25 -18.13
CA GLU A 439 -7.98 21.83 -19.24
C GLU A 439 -8.25 23.33 -18.99
N LYS A 440 -8.36 24.09 -20.07
CA LYS A 440 -8.76 25.50 -20.02
C LYS A 440 -10.08 25.66 -19.25
N GLY A 441 -10.17 26.67 -18.39
CA GLY A 441 -11.34 26.94 -17.53
C GLY A 441 -11.35 26.11 -16.22
N GLY A 442 -10.47 25.13 -16.06
CA GLY A 442 -10.29 24.42 -14.79
C GLY A 442 -9.63 25.31 -13.72
N LEU A 443 -9.92 25.06 -12.44
CA LEU A 443 -9.35 25.84 -11.33
C LEU A 443 -7.85 25.64 -11.18
N ALA A 444 -7.07 26.73 -11.22
CA ALA A 444 -5.62 26.76 -11.08
C ALA A 444 -5.21 26.74 -9.60
N ARG A 445 -5.34 25.61 -8.94
CA ARG A 445 -5.03 25.42 -7.50
C ARG A 445 -3.69 24.75 -7.24
N ALA A 446 -2.88 24.50 -8.27
CA ALA A 446 -1.62 23.76 -8.18
C ALA A 446 -0.55 24.39 -9.06
N VAL A 447 0.70 24.04 -8.77
CA VAL A 447 1.87 24.29 -9.60
C VAL A 447 2.48 22.94 -9.92
N PHE A 448 3.01 22.77 -11.12
CA PHE A 448 3.55 21.50 -11.60
C PHE A 448 5.02 21.65 -11.97
N TYR A 449 5.86 20.79 -11.42
CA TYR A 449 7.26 20.64 -11.82
C TYR A 449 7.39 19.39 -12.69
N VAL A 450 7.92 19.53 -13.90
CA VAL A 450 8.16 18.41 -14.81
C VAL A 450 9.47 17.74 -14.41
N ARG A 451 9.38 16.53 -13.85
CA ARG A 451 10.54 15.74 -13.44
C ARG A 451 11.16 14.99 -14.63
N LYS A 452 10.31 14.49 -15.54
CA LYS A 452 10.67 13.74 -16.72
C LYS A 452 9.61 13.93 -17.80
N GLY A 453 10.02 13.89 -19.09
CA GLY A 453 9.10 14.05 -20.22
C GLY A 453 8.85 15.51 -20.59
N ALA A 454 7.77 15.76 -21.33
CA ALA A 454 7.41 17.07 -21.82
C ALA A 454 5.90 17.27 -21.86
N VAL A 455 5.45 18.51 -21.54
CA VAL A 455 4.04 18.93 -21.52
C VAL A 455 3.88 20.13 -22.45
N LYS A 456 2.92 20.04 -23.35
CA LYS A 456 2.56 21.10 -24.27
C LYS A 456 1.45 21.96 -23.69
N LEU A 457 1.66 23.26 -23.63
CA LEU A 457 0.62 24.25 -23.33
C LEU A 457 0.05 24.75 -24.65
N THR A 458 -1.27 24.63 -24.84
CA THR A 458 -1.94 25.11 -26.07
C THR A 458 -1.90 26.63 -26.16
N ALA A 459 -1.81 27.15 -27.39
CA ALA A 459 -1.88 28.59 -27.64
C ALA A 459 -3.22 29.18 -27.15
N HIS A 460 -3.18 30.37 -26.54
CA HIS A 460 -4.37 31.17 -26.24
C HIS A 460 -4.09 32.65 -26.55
N ALA A 461 -5.14 33.49 -26.59
CA ALA A 461 -5.25 34.80 -27.22
C ALA A 461 -3.99 35.71 -27.26
N GLU A 462 -3.05 35.61 -26.32
CA GLU A 462 -1.82 36.44 -26.25
C GLU A 462 -0.52 35.66 -26.08
N LYS A 463 -0.58 34.31 -25.89
CA LYS A 463 0.59 33.48 -25.69
C LYS A 463 0.69 32.36 -26.72
N PRO A 464 1.84 32.20 -27.41
CA PRO A 464 2.04 31.08 -28.34
C PRO A 464 2.05 29.74 -27.61
N GLU A 465 1.89 28.68 -28.38
CA GLU A 465 2.12 27.31 -27.89
C GLU A 465 3.52 27.17 -27.24
N ARG A 466 3.57 26.54 -26.10
CA ARG A 466 4.82 26.32 -25.35
C ARG A 466 5.00 24.88 -24.98
N MET A 467 6.25 24.42 -25.10
CA MET A 467 6.67 23.14 -24.60
C MET A 467 7.40 23.31 -23.26
N ILE A 468 6.91 22.65 -22.23
CA ILE A 468 7.51 22.62 -20.89
C ILE A 468 8.22 21.27 -20.74
N ARG A 469 9.51 21.30 -20.47
CA ARG A 469 10.37 20.12 -20.42
C ARG A 469 10.80 19.77 -18.99
N ALA A 470 11.46 18.64 -18.84
CA ALA A 470 12.04 18.22 -17.56
C ALA A 470 12.93 19.33 -16.97
N GLY A 471 12.73 19.64 -15.68
CA GLY A 471 13.37 20.73 -14.95
C GLY A 471 12.58 22.05 -14.93
N GLU A 472 11.51 22.16 -15.70
CA GLU A 472 10.69 23.36 -15.79
C GLU A 472 9.40 23.27 -14.95
N VAL A 473 8.80 24.40 -14.69
CA VAL A 473 7.61 24.55 -13.85
C VAL A 473 6.46 25.16 -14.67
N ILE A 474 5.26 24.62 -14.48
CA ILE A 474 4.00 25.22 -14.94
C ILE A 474 3.39 25.90 -13.71
N ASP A 475 3.39 27.23 -13.73
CA ASP A 475 2.96 28.06 -12.60
C ASP A 475 1.59 28.73 -12.91
N ARG A 476 1.06 29.43 -11.90
CA ARG A 476 -0.16 30.22 -11.95
C ARG A 476 -0.11 31.40 -12.96
N ASP A 477 1.04 31.69 -13.52
CA ASP A 477 1.17 32.63 -14.64
C ASP A 477 0.34 32.22 -15.88
N GLU A 478 -0.13 30.98 -15.90
CA GLU A 478 -1.04 30.43 -16.91
C GLU A 478 -2.52 30.46 -16.46
N ALA A 479 -2.82 31.14 -15.33
CA ALA A 479 -4.17 31.33 -14.82
C ALA A 479 -4.62 32.80 -15.00
N ASP A 480 -5.93 32.99 -15.13
CA ASP A 480 -6.56 34.32 -15.16
C ASP A 480 -6.82 34.92 -13.76
N ALA A 481 -7.46 36.09 -13.72
CA ALA A 481 -7.81 36.77 -12.48
C ALA A 481 -8.80 35.97 -11.60
N ASP A 482 -9.60 35.09 -12.19
CA ASP A 482 -10.56 34.22 -11.52
C ASP A 482 -9.92 32.89 -11.08
N HIS A 483 -8.59 32.79 -11.18
CA HIS A 483 -7.83 31.56 -10.88
C HIS A 483 -8.25 30.35 -11.73
N GLN A 484 -8.59 30.55 -12.99
CA GLN A 484 -8.85 29.51 -13.97
C GLN A 484 -7.70 29.40 -14.97
N TRP A 485 -7.39 28.16 -15.39
CA TRP A 485 -6.38 27.92 -16.42
C TRP A 485 -6.80 28.57 -17.75
N THR A 486 -5.93 29.38 -18.32
CA THR A 486 -6.17 30.05 -19.59
C THR A 486 -5.89 29.18 -20.81
N CYS A 487 -5.17 28.07 -20.62
CA CYS A 487 -4.78 27.12 -21.66
C CYS A 487 -5.05 25.67 -21.20
N THR A 488 -4.95 24.72 -22.13
CA THR A 488 -4.90 23.29 -21.85
C THR A 488 -3.44 22.83 -21.84
N ALA A 489 -3.08 22.00 -20.88
CA ALA A 489 -1.77 21.34 -20.79
C ALA A 489 -1.92 19.85 -21.07
N GLU A 490 -1.11 19.31 -22.00
CA GLU A 490 -1.16 17.92 -22.45
C GLU A 490 0.25 17.33 -22.51
N ALA A 491 0.44 16.12 -22.03
CA ALA A 491 1.69 15.41 -22.14
C ALA A 491 1.95 14.99 -23.60
N THR A 492 3.10 15.35 -24.14
CA THR A 492 3.49 14.96 -25.52
C THR A 492 4.22 13.63 -25.58
N GLU A 493 4.71 13.19 -24.46
CA GLU A 493 5.38 11.91 -24.23
C GLU A 493 5.12 11.45 -22.81
N THR A 494 5.43 10.21 -22.47
CA THR A 494 5.32 9.69 -21.10
C THR A 494 6.07 10.61 -20.14
N SER A 495 5.33 11.25 -19.22
CA SER A 495 5.81 12.33 -18.37
C SER A 495 5.54 12.07 -16.89
N ASP A 496 6.55 12.34 -16.06
CA ASP A 496 6.43 12.34 -14.61
C ASP A 496 6.53 13.78 -14.09
N LEU A 497 5.54 14.19 -13.32
CA LEU A 497 5.47 15.53 -12.74
C LEU A 497 5.32 15.44 -11.21
N ILE A 498 5.65 16.53 -10.54
CA ILE A 498 5.34 16.74 -9.14
C ILE A 498 4.37 17.92 -9.05
N VAL A 499 3.21 17.70 -8.44
CA VAL A 499 2.23 18.74 -8.18
C VAL A 499 2.44 19.33 -6.78
N PHE A 500 2.44 20.65 -6.71
CA PHE A 500 2.50 21.42 -5.46
C PHE A 500 1.16 22.11 -5.27
N ARG A 501 0.50 21.93 -4.12
CA ARG A 501 -0.77 22.56 -3.79
C ARG A 501 -0.63 23.54 -2.62
N GLY A 502 -1.33 24.65 -2.67
CA GLY A 502 -1.53 25.58 -1.55
C GLY A 502 -0.23 26.13 -0.94
N ARG A 503 -0.13 26.06 0.40
CA ARG A 503 0.98 26.60 1.19
C ARG A 503 2.37 26.04 0.84
N ALA A 504 2.44 24.83 0.31
CA ALA A 504 3.71 24.19 -0.03
C ALA A 504 4.49 24.95 -1.09
N TYR A 505 3.80 25.44 -2.10
CA TYR A 505 4.45 26.24 -3.13
C TYR A 505 5.03 27.54 -2.57
N THR A 506 4.28 28.25 -1.73
CA THR A 506 4.74 29.51 -1.11
C THR A 506 5.96 29.26 -0.23
N LEU A 507 5.93 28.21 0.60
CA LEU A 507 7.06 27.85 1.45
C LEU A 507 8.30 27.43 0.66
N MET A 508 8.14 26.59 -0.38
CA MET A 508 9.26 26.18 -1.24
C MET A 508 9.85 27.35 -2.03
N ARG A 509 9.01 28.21 -2.58
CA ARG A 509 9.48 29.41 -3.30
C ARG A 509 10.31 30.31 -2.39
N ASP A 510 9.83 30.54 -1.17
CA ASP A 510 10.45 31.50 -0.24
C ASP A 510 11.68 30.91 0.48
N GLU A 511 11.67 29.61 0.84
CA GLU A 511 12.79 28.97 1.53
C GLU A 511 13.88 28.45 0.58
N LEU A 512 13.53 27.91 -0.58
CA LEU A 512 14.52 27.41 -1.53
C LEU A 512 15.07 28.50 -2.44
N LYS A 513 14.60 29.77 -2.29
CA LYS A 513 14.99 30.88 -3.18
C LYS A 513 15.02 30.43 -4.63
N LEU A 514 13.97 29.72 -5.06
CA LEU A 514 13.81 29.38 -6.46
C LEU A 514 13.74 30.71 -7.19
N SER A 515 14.89 31.14 -7.68
CA SER A 515 15.05 32.40 -8.40
C SER A 515 14.04 32.47 -9.53
N PRO A 516 13.48 33.66 -9.78
CA PRO A 516 12.71 33.84 -11.00
C PRO A 516 13.62 33.48 -12.16
N ARG A 517 13.18 32.55 -13.00
CA ARG A 517 13.76 32.01 -14.26
C ARG A 517 15.23 32.40 -14.52
N PRO A 518 16.12 31.49 -14.85
CA PRO A 518 17.33 31.86 -15.56
C PRO A 518 16.88 32.64 -16.81
N ARG A 519 17.27 33.92 -16.90
CA ARG A 519 17.08 34.70 -18.13
C ARG A 519 17.61 33.83 -19.26
N PRO A 520 16.91 33.74 -20.43
CA PRO A 520 17.45 33.07 -21.57
C PRO A 520 18.87 33.58 -21.76
N VAL A 521 19.85 32.68 -21.72
CA VAL A 521 21.24 33.03 -22.03
C VAL A 521 21.21 33.49 -23.48
N THR A 522 21.23 34.80 -23.68
CA THR A 522 21.49 35.35 -25.00
C THR A 522 22.81 34.76 -25.44
N PRO A 523 22.89 34.05 -26.56
CA PRO A 523 24.15 33.50 -27.01
C PRO A 523 25.16 34.67 -27.10
N ALA A 524 26.33 34.47 -26.49
CA ALA A 524 27.38 35.46 -26.54
C ALA A 524 27.60 35.86 -28.00
N PRO A 525 27.74 37.19 -28.29
CA PRO A 525 28.03 37.62 -29.66
C PRO A 525 29.29 36.88 -30.13
N PRO A 526 29.32 36.46 -31.42
CA PRO A 526 30.48 35.78 -31.96
C PRO A 526 31.73 36.62 -31.71
N PRO A 527 32.90 36.02 -31.43
CA PRO A 527 34.12 36.77 -31.24
C PRO A 527 34.40 37.64 -32.48
N PRO A 528 34.92 38.89 -32.30
CA PRO A 528 35.22 39.76 -33.42
C PRO A 528 36.17 39.05 -34.37
N ALA A 529 35.90 39.21 -35.68
CA ALA A 529 36.75 38.65 -36.73
C ALA A 529 38.21 39.10 -36.54
N PRO A 530 39.21 38.22 -36.73
CA PRO A 530 40.60 38.60 -36.59
C PRO A 530 40.92 39.74 -37.57
N ALA A 531 41.60 40.77 -37.06
CA ALA A 531 42.05 41.91 -37.83
C ALA A 531 42.89 41.44 -39.02
N PRO A 532 42.76 42.07 -40.23
CA PRO A 532 43.53 41.69 -41.39
C PRO A 532 45.02 41.86 -41.09
N GLN A 533 45.78 40.79 -41.30
CA GLN A 533 47.25 40.83 -41.19
C GLN A 533 47.80 41.77 -42.27
N SER A 534 48.52 42.81 -41.82
CA SER A 534 49.27 43.70 -42.67
C SER A 534 50.35 42.93 -43.40
N VAL A 535 50.31 42.92 -44.75
CA VAL A 535 51.34 42.36 -45.64
C VAL A 535 52.56 43.28 -45.46
N PRO A 536 53.76 42.75 -45.16
CA PRO A 536 54.98 43.56 -45.16
C PRO A 536 55.32 43.94 -46.59
N ALA A 537 55.60 45.26 -46.83
CA ALA A 537 56.15 45.80 -48.08
C ALA A 537 57.56 45.26 -48.25
N GLY A 538 57.87 44.58 -49.39
CA GLY A 538 59.18 44.18 -49.75
C GLY A 538 60.08 45.42 -50.09
N PRO A 539 61.38 45.30 -49.87
CA PRO A 539 62.32 46.38 -50.16
C PRO A 539 62.54 46.53 -51.69
N ALA A 540 62.60 47.80 -52.15
CA ALA A 540 63.08 48.21 -53.45
C ALA A 540 64.60 48.29 -53.47
#